data_f9c3a170a532f5928062d4065da0261e
#
_entry.id   f9c3a170a532f5928062d4065da0261e
#
_cell.length_a   1.000
_cell.length_b   1.000
_cell.length_c   1.000
_cell.angle_alpha   90.00
_cell.angle_beta   90.00
_cell.angle_gamma   90.00
#
_symmetry.space_group_name_H-M   'P 1'
#
loop_
_entity.id
_entity.type
_entity.pdbx_description
1 polymer ?
#
loop_
_entity_poly.entity_id
_entity_poly.type
_entity_poly.pdbx_seq_one_letter_code
_entity_poly.pdbx_strand_id
1 'polypeptide(L)'
;MVRFERQPPGTALTRSTLSVGSLLAVLAAWLVVEREPEQAAVAALASGMLLLVGGHRANHGAGGPTDRMLDELLDRVWDGTVLGTTAWVARDGEPAVALAALAALCLSALSAYVRARGASLGYSVEESHLTRGLRYGLVVAGIGLGHAWALWLAAGVSGLAVIVRTSQVAREERMAQAARQERP
;
A
#
# COMPACT_ATOMS: atom_id res chain seq x y z
N MET A 1 -35.37 6.03 4.26
CA MET A 1 -35.04 7.47 4.17
C MET A 1 -33.58 7.64 4.54
N VAL A 2 -32.66 7.71 3.57
CA VAL A 2 -31.22 7.83 3.81
C VAL A 2 -30.96 9.27 4.24
N ARG A 3 -30.57 9.49 5.49
CA ARG A 3 -30.14 10.79 5.99
C ARG A 3 -28.80 11.11 5.33
N PHE A 4 -28.79 12.07 4.41
CA PHE A 4 -27.55 12.70 3.95
C PHE A 4 -26.96 13.55 5.10
N GLU A 5 -26.16 12.94 5.95
CA GLU A 5 -25.36 13.72 6.90
C GLU A 5 -24.35 14.56 6.10
N ARG A 6 -24.29 15.86 6.40
CA ARG A 6 -23.30 16.75 5.82
C ARG A 6 -21.91 16.24 6.17
N GLN A 7 -21.15 15.89 5.15
CA GLN A 7 -19.77 15.41 5.33
C GLN A 7 -18.94 16.51 6.02
N PRO A 8 -18.11 16.17 7.01
CA PRO A 8 -17.24 17.13 7.65
C PRO A 8 -16.28 17.76 6.61
N PRO A 9 -15.92 19.05 6.75
CA PRO A 9 -15.17 19.82 5.74
C PRO A 9 -13.79 19.24 5.40
N GLY A 10 -13.23 18.37 6.23
CA GLY A 10 -11.95 17.68 5.99
C GLY A 10 -11.97 16.56 4.96
N THR A 11 -13.14 15.98 4.66
CA THR A 11 -13.25 14.82 3.75
C THR A 11 -12.98 15.19 2.30
N ALA A 12 -13.38 16.37 1.84
CA ALA A 12 -13.14 16.83 0.48
C ALA A 12 -11.63 16.95 0.18
N LEU A 13 -10.86 17.52 1.10
CA LEU A 13 -9.42 17.67 0.95
C LEU A 13 -8.70 16.30 0.98
N THR A 14 -9.14 15.38 1.84
CA THR A 14 -8.60 14.01 1.88
C THR A 14 -8.83 13.30 0.54
N ARG A 15 -10.05 13.35 0.01
CA ARG A 15 -10.38 12.72 -1.29
C ARG A 15 -9.62 13.34 -2.45
N SER A 16 -9.49 14.67 -2.50
CA SER A 16 -8.71 15.32 -3.55
C SER A 16 -7.24 14.94 -3.50
N THR A 17 -6.64 14.87 -2.31
CA THR A 17 -5.24 14.44 -2.13
C THR A 17 -5.03 13.00 -2.62
N LEU A 18 -5.93 12.09 -2.26
CA LEU A 18 -5.91 10.69 -2.71
C LEU A 18 -6.10 10.58 -4.23
N SER A 19 -7.02 11.34 -4.81
CA SER A 19 -7.27 11.32 -6.26
C SER A 19 -6.07 11.85 -7.06
N VAL A 20 -5.45 12.95 -6.63
CA VAL A 20 -4.25 13.49 -7.29
C VAL A 20 -3.09 12.50 -7.17
N GLY A 21 -2.91 11.88 -5.99
CA GLY A 21 -1.91 10.82 -5.80
C GLY A 21 -2.09 9.66 -6.78
N SER A 22 -3.33 9.22 -7.01
CA SER A 22 -3.62 8.13 -7.95
C SER A 22 -3.36 8.50 -9.40
N LEU A 23 -3.69 9.74 -9.81
CA LEU A 23 -3.39 10.23 -11.16
C LEU A 23 -1.88 10.29 -11.41
N LEU A 24 -1.09 10.70 -10.41
CA LEU A 24 0.36 10.68 -10.50
C LEU A 24 0.94 9.26 -10.55
N ALA A 25 0.28 8.25 -9.95
CA ALA A 25 0.69 6.86 -10.10
C ALA A 25 0.52 6.38 -11.55
N VAL A 26 -0.59 6.76 -12.21
CA VAL A 26 -0.80 6.46 -13.63
C VAL A 26 0.23 7.18 -14.51
N LEU A 27 0.53 8.44 -14.21
CA LEU A 27 1.60 9.17 -14.90
C LEU A 27 2.96 8.49 -14.71
N ALA A 28 3.30 8.07 -13.50
CA ALA A 28 4.54 7.35 -13.23
C ALA A 28 4.63 6.05 -14.04
N ALA A 29 3.56 5.28 -14.10
CA ALA A 29 3.50 4.06 -14.90
C ALA A 29 3.67 4.34 -16.39
N TRP A 30 3.04 5.39 -16.92
CA TRP A 30 3.23 5.79 -18.30
C TRP A 30 4.68 6.19 -18.60
N LEU A 31 5.31 6.96 -17.71
CA LEU A 31 6.73 7.32 -17.84
C LEU A 31 7.67 6.11 -17.77
N VAL A 32 7.32 5.07 -17.01
CA VAL A 32 8.06 3.78 -17.04
C VAL A 32 7.96 3.14 -18.42
N VAL A 33 6.80 3.17 -19.07
CA VAL A 33 6.60 2.65 -20.44
C VAL A 33 7.43 3.43 -21.44
N GLU A 34 7.48 4.76 -21.30
CA GLU A 34 8.28 5.65 -22.17
C GLU A 34 9.80 5.55 -21.92
N ARG A 35 10.22 4.71 -20.98
CA ARG A 35 11.64 4.54 -20.60
C ARG A 35 12.30 5.80 -20.03
N GLU A 36 11.53 6.61 -19.30
CA GLU A 36 11.97 7.82 -18.60
C GLU A 36 12.06 7.58 -17.07
N PRO A 37 13.07 6.81 -16.60
CA PRO A 37 13.11 6.29 -15.22
C PRO A 37 13.21 7.39 -14.16
N GLU A 38 13.93 8.47 -14.43
CA GLU A 38 14.08 9.58 -13.49
C GLU A 38 12.75 10.32 -13.28
N GLN A 39 12.04 10.63 -14.37
CA GLN A 39 10.74 11.30 -14.32
C GLN A 39 9.69 10.37 -13.71
N ALA A 40 9.73 9.07 -14.04
CA ALA A 40 8.86 8.05 -13.44
C ALA A 40 9.07 7.97 -11.93
N ALA A 41 10.33 7.98 -11.47
CA ALA A 41 10.65 7.95 -10.04
C ALA A 41 10.13 9.21 -9.31
N VAL A 42 10.29 10.41 -9.91
CA VAL A 42 9.77 11.66 -9.35
C VAL A 42 8.24 11.63 -9.25
N ALA A 43 7.55 11.18 -10.31
CA ALA A 43 6.10 11.07 -10.32
C ALA A 43 5.60 10.03 -9.31
N ALA A 44 6.27 8.87 -9.19
CA ALA A 44 5.96 7.84 -8.21
C ALA A 44 6.20 8.31 -6.77
N LEU A 45 7.27 9.08 -6.52
CA LEU A 45 7.55 9.68 -5.21
C LEU A 45 6.46 10.67 -4.83
N ALA A 46 6.12 11.61 -5.70
CA ALA A 46 5.07 12.59 -5.46
C ALA A 46 3.71 11.91 -5.21
N SER A 47 3.39 10.88 -6.01
CA SER A 47 2.21 10.05 -5.82
C SER A 47 2.19 9.38 -4.44
N GLY A 48 3.27 8.69 -4.08
CA GLY A 48 3.38 7.99 -2.79
C GLY A 48 3.28 8.94 -1.60
N MET A 49 3.89 10.12 -1.66
CA MET A 49 3.78 11.16 -0.62
C MET A 49 2.34 11.66 -0.45
N LEU A 50 1.62 11.91 -1.55
CA LEU A 50 0.23 12.33 -1.49
C LEU A 50 -0.68 11.23 -0.91
N LEU A 51 -0.44 9.97 -1.27
CA LEU A 51 -1.18 8.84 -0.70
C LEU A 51 -0.88 8.67 0.79
N LEU A 52 0.36 8.86 1.24
CA LEU A 52 0.71 8.84 2.67
C LEU A 52 0.01 9.96 3.45
N VAL A 53 0.02 11.18 2.93
CA VAL A 53 -0.67 12.33 3.55
C VAL A 53 -2.18 12.13 3.55
N GLY A 54 -2.76 11.69 2.44
CA GLY A 54 -4.18 11.40 2.32
C GLY A 54 -4.61 10.28 3.28
N GLY A 55 -3.84 9.21 3.36
CA GLY A 55 -4.08 8.09 4.27
C GLY A 55 -3.94 8.47 5.74
N HIS A 56 -2.94 9.29 6.10
CA HIS A 56 -2.82 9.80 7.46
C HIS A 56 -4.07 10.60 7.87
N ARG A 57 -4.57 11.47 6.99
CA ARG A 57 -5.80 12.25 7.23
C ARG A 57 -7.04 11.36 7.30
N ALA A 58 -7.13 10.34 6.45
CA ALA A 58 -8.25 9.40 6.47
C ALA A 58 -8.32 8.61 7.78
N ASN A 59 -7.18 8.27 8.36
CA ASN A 59 -7.09 7.40 9.55
C ASN A 59 -7.07 8.18 10.87
N HIS A 60 -6.51 9.40 10.92
CA HIS A 60 -6.29 10.16 12.16
C HIS A 60 -7.02 11.52 12.20
N GLY A 61 -7.74 11.88 11.14
CA GLY A 61 -8.41 13.16 11.02
C GLY A 61 -9.92 13.06 10.86
N ALA A 62 -10.44 13.94 10.00
CA ALA A 62 -11.86 14.03 9.69
C ALA A 62 -12.37 12.97 8.69
N GLY A 63 -11.58 11.93 8.38
CA GLY A 63 -11.95 10.87 7.43
C GLY A 63 -12.98 9.91 7.99
N GLY A 64 -13.98 9.57 7.15
CA GLY A 64 -14.99 8.54 7.46
C GLY A 64 -14.54 7.13 7.05
N PRO A 65 -15.36 6.10 7.31
CA PRO A 65 -15.07 4.72 6.89
C PRO A 65 -14.80 4.60 5.38
N THR A 66 -15.52 5.36 4.55
CA THR A 66 -15.34 5.40 3.10
C THR A 66 -13.96 5.95 2.70
N ASP A 67 -13.45 6.95 3.42
CA ASP A 67 -12.16 7.56 3.10
C ASP A 67 -11.01 6.61 3.46
N ARG A 68 -11.15 5.81 4.52
CA ARG A 68 -10.20 4.73 4.87
C ARG A 68 -10.21 3.62 3.83
N MET A 69 -11.40 3.19 3.39
CA MET A 69 -11.52 2.20 2.32
C MET A 69 -10.89 2.68 1.02
N LEU A 70 -11.09 3.96 0.66
CA LEU A 70 -10.46 4.57 -0.51
C LEU A 70 -8.94 4.61 -0.38
N ASP A 71 -8.40 4.98 0.77
CA ASP A 71 -6.95 4.95 1.02
C ASP A 71 -6.37 3.55 0.78
N GLU A 72 -7.00 2.52 1.32
CA GLU A 72 -6.58 1.14 1.14
C GLU A 72 -6.65 0.68 -0.33
N LEU A 73 -7.73 1.03 -1.01
CA LEU A 73 -7.92 0.70 -2.43
C LEU A 73 -6.86 1.38 -3.30
N LEU A 74 -6.63 2.67 -3.10
CA LEU A 74 -5.70 3.45 -3.90
C LEU A 74 -4.24 3.06 -3.65
N ASP A 75 -3.91 2.59 -2.45
CA ASP A 75 -2.62 1.96 -2.17
C ASP A 75 -2.41 0.69 -3.04
N ARG A 76 -3.46 -0.12 -3.21
CA ARG A 76 -3.39 -1.32 -4.09
C ARG A 76 -3.31 -0.95 -5.57
N VAL A 77 -4.06 0.09 -5.97
CA VAL A 77 -3.97 0.63 -7.33
C VAL A 77 -2.57 1.14 -7.61
N TRP A 78 -1.95 1.85 -6.67
CA TRP A 78 -0.57 2.32 -6.79
C TRP A 78 0.41 1.15 -6.99
N ASP A 79 0.37 0.16 -6.11
CA ASP A 79 1.22 -1.03 -6.21
C ASP A 79 1.02 -1.75 -7.57
N GLY A 80 -0.23 -2.00 -7.95
CA GLY A 80 -0.57 -2.69 -9.20
C GLY A 80 -0.10 -1.91 -10.42
N THR A 81 -0.31 -0.59 -10.43
CA THR A 81 0.04 0.26 -11.55
C THR A 81 1.55 0.43 -11.68
N VAL A 82 2.23 0.81 -10.60
CA VAL A 82 3.67 1.11 -10.64
C VAL A 82 4.51 -0.16 -10.76
N LEU A 83 4.32 -1.13 -9.86
CA LEU A 83 5.10 -2.37 -9.87
C LEU A 83 4.73 -3.28 -11.05
N GLY A 84 3.44 -3.37 -11.40
CA GLY A 84 2.98 -4.16 -12.55
C GLY A 84 3.56 -3.65 -13.86
N THR A 85 3.56 -2.32 -14.07
CA THR A 85 4.16 -1.72 -15.26
C THR A 85 5.68 -1.89 -15.27
N THR A 86 6.35 -1.70 -14.13
CA THR A 86 7.80 -1.93 -14.01
C THR A 86 8.16 -3.37 -14.37
N ALA A 87 7.42 -4.35 -13.85
CA ALA A 87 7.63 -5.76 -14.18
C ALA A 87 7.40 -6.04 -15.67
N TRP A 88 6.34 -5.48 -16.24
CA TRP A 88 6.03 -5.64 -17.66
C TRP A 88 7.12 -5.09 -18.58
N VAL A 89 7.60 -3.89 -18.30
CA VAL A 89 8.63 -3.22 -19.12
C VAL A 89 9.99 -3.90 -18.99
N ALA A 90 10.33 -4.41 -17.80
CA ALA A 90 11.61 -5.06 -17.53
C ALA A 90 11.69 -6.54 -17.98
N ARG A 91 10.56 -7.19 -18.32
CA ARG A 91 10.48 -8.63 -18.53
C ARG A 91 11.44 -9.19 -19.59
N ASP A 92 11.69 -8.43 -20.66
CA ASP A 92 12.47 -8.90 -21.82
C ASP A 92 13.97 -8.52 -21.73
N GLY A 93 14.32 -7.48 -20.92
CA GLY A 93 15.70 -6.98 -20.83
C GLY A 93 16.35 -7.14 -19.46
N GLU A 94 15.52 -7.07 -18.41
CA GLU A 94 15.99 -7.05 -17.02
C GLU A 94 15.17 -8.00 -16.14
N PRO A 95 15.27 -9.31 -16.33
CA PRO A 95 14.41 -10.30 -15.68
C PRO A 95 14.49 -10.26 -14.14
N ALA A 96 15.64 -9.86 -13.58
CA ALA A 96 15.81 -9.69 -12.14
C ALA A 96 14.96 -8.52 -11.59
N VAL A 97 14.84 -7.41 -12.32
CA VAL A 97 13.98 -6.27 -11.99
C VAL A 97 12.52 -6.69 -12.12
N ALA A 98 12.15 -7.37 -13.20
CA ALA A 98 10.78 -7.86 -13.42
C ALA A 98 10.33 -8.79 -12.29
N LEU A 99 11.17 -9.77 -11.93
CA LEU A 99 10.87 -10.71 -10.86
C LEU A 99 10.77 -10.03 -9.49
N ALA A 100 11.67 -9.09 -9.18
CA ALA A 100 11.65 -8.33 -7.94
C ALA A 100 10.37 -7.47 -7.83
N ALA A 101 9.96 -6.80 -8.91
CA ALA A 101 8.73 -6.01 -8.95
C ALA A 101 7.48 -6.89 -8.75
N LEU A 102 7.41 -8.05 -9.39
CA LEU A 102 6.33 -9.02 -9.17
C LEU A 102 6.31 -9.55 -7.74
N ALA A 103 7.47 -9.89 -7.17
CA ALA A 103 7.56 -10.35 -5.79
C ALA A 103 7.07 -9.27 -4.80
N ALA A 104 7.50 -8.01 -5.00
CA ALA A 104 7.04 -6.88 -4.20
C ALA A 104 5.52 -6.69 -4.30
N LEU A 105 4.95 -6.77 -5.51
CA LEU A 105 3.52 -6.66 -5.77
C LEU A 105 2.74 -7.78 -5.07
N CYS A 106 3.15 -9.03 -5.26
CA CYS A 106 2.47 -10.19 -4.66
C CYS A 106 2.52 -10.15 -3.13
N LEU A 107 3.68 -9.85 -2.53
CA LEU A 107 3.83 -9.78 -1.07
C LEU A 107 3.08 -8.58 -0.47
N SER A 108 3.02 -7.46 -1.18
CA SER A 108 2.20 -6.32 -0.79
C SER A 108 0.70 -6.66 -0.81
N ALA A 109 0.22 -7.32 -1.87
CA ALA A 109 -1.17 -7.76 -1.96
C ALA A 109 -1.51 -8.78 -0.86
N LEU A 110 -0.62 -9.75 -0.61
CA LEU A 110 -0.80 -10.74 0.46
C LEU A 110 -0.84 -10.09 1.84
N SER A 111 0.01 -9.10 2.09
CA SER A 111 0.04 -8.32 3.34
C SER A 111 -1.29 -7.58 3.58
N ALA A 112 -1.87 -6.99 2.53
CA ALA A 112 -3.18 -6.34 2.61
C ALA A 112 -4.31 -7.35 2.83
N TYR A 113 -4.25 -8.51 2.16
CA TYR A 113 -5.22 -9.59 2.36
C TYR A 113 -5.24 -10.08 3.81
N VAL A 114 -4.05 -10.36 4.40
CA VAL A 114 -3.95 -10.80 5.81
C VAL A 114 -4.56 -9.77 6.75
N ARG A 115 -4.32 -8.47 6.51
CA ARG A 115 -4.92 -7.39 7.30
C ARG A 115 -6.44 -7.37 7.16
N ALA A 116 -6.96 -7.36 5.94
CA ALA A 116 -8.40 -7.32 5.69
C ALA A 116 -9.10 -8.56 6.28
N ARG A 117 -8.47 -9.74 6.15
CA ARG A 117 -9.00 -10.97 6.70
C ARG A 117 -8.97 -10.98 8.23
N GLY A 118 -7.88 -10.51 8.84
CA GLY A 118 -7.79 -10.34 10.29
C GLY A 118 -8.88 -9.43 10.84
N ALA A 119 -9.07 -8.27 10.21
CA ALA A 119 -10.13 -7.33 10.58
C ALA A 119 -11.54 -7.93 10.43
N SER A 120 -11.79 -8.73 9.39
CA SER A 120 -13.08 -9.41 9.20
C SER A 120 -13.37 -10.49 10.25
N LEU A 121 -12.33 -11.00 10.93
CA LEU A 121 -12.43 -11.94 12.05
C LEU A 121 -12.51 -11.21 13.42
N GLY A 122 -12.49 -9.88 13.43
CA GLY A 122 -12.56 -9.06 14.62
C GLY A 122 -11.22 -8.82 15.32
N TYR A 123 -10.08 -9.14 14.64
CA TYR A 123 -8.73 -8.89 15.16
C TYR A 123 -8.22 -7.50 14.79
N SER A 124 -7.46 -6.89 15.69
CA SER A 124 -6.85 -5.57 15.47
C SER A 124 -5.49 -5.74 14.78
N VAL A 125 -5.45 -5.53 13.47
CA VAL A 125 -4.22 -5.60 12.66
C VAL A 125 -3.88 -4.22 12.13
N GLU A 126 -2.95 -3.54 12.80
CA GLU A 126 -2.55 -2.18 12.43
C GLU A 126 -1.50 -2.16 11.31
N GLU A 127 -1.58 -1.13 10.47
CA GLU A 127 -0.54 -0.83 9.49
C GLU A 127 0.33 0.32 9.98
N SER A 128 1.64 0.11 9.98
CA SER A 128 2.60 1.18 10.25
C SER A 128 2.77 2.07 9.00
N HIS A 129 2.50 3.36 9.13
CA HIS A 129 2.78 4.36 8.09
C HIS A 129 4.25 4.35 7.67
N LEU A 130 5.15 4.02 8.62
CA LEU A 130 6.59 3.91 8.33
C LEU A 130 6.88 2.77 7.34
N THR A 131 6.26 1.60 7.52
CA THR A 131 6.44 0.45 6.62
C THR A 131 5.94 0.78 5.21
N ARG A 132 4.81 1.47 5.10
CA ARG A 132 4.25 1.93 3.83
C ARG A 132 5.15 2.95 3.14
N GLY A 133 5.64 3.95 3.88
CA GLY A 133 6.56 4.96 3.36
C GLY A 133 7.90 4.37 2.92
N LEU A 134 8.45 3.43 3.69
CA LEU A 134 9.69 2.73 3.34
C LEU A 134 9.52 1.93 2.04
N ARG A 135 8.39 1.21 1.89
CA ARG A 135 8.09 0.48 0.66
C ARG A 135 8.03 1.40 -0.56
N TYR A 136 7.32 2.53 -0.47
CA TYR A 136 7.26 3.52 -1.55
C TYR A 136 8.64 4.04 -1.91
N GLY A 137 9.45 4.43 -0.92
CA GLY A 137 10.81 4.91 -1.13
C GLY A 137 11.70 3.89 -1.83
N LEU A 138 11.62 2.61 -1.45
CA LEU A 138 12.38 1.53 -2.07
C LEU A 138 11.93 1.25 -3.52
N VAL A 139 10.63 1.31 -3.80
CA VAL A 139 10.11 1.15 -5.17
C VAL A 139 10.58 2.31 -6.05
N VAL A 140 10.47 3.54 -5.57
CA VAL A 140 10.97 4.74 -6.27
C VAL A 140 12.47 4.66 -6.56
N ALA A 141 13.26 4.24 -5.56
CA ALA A 141 14.70 4.02 -5.74
C ALA A 141 14.99 2.93 -6.77
N GLY A 142 14.22 1.84 -6.77
CA GLY A 142 14.37 0.76 -7.74
C GLY A 142 14.11 1.20 -9.17
N ILE A 143 13.07 2.04 -9.37
CA ILE A 143 12.74 2.59 -10.69
C ILE A 143 13.80 3.61 -11.14
N GLY A 144 14.11 4.60 -10.29
CA GLY A 144 15.02 5.69 -10.66
C GLY A 144 16.46 5.27 -10.87
N LEU A 145 16.93 4.27 -10.09
CA LEU A 145 18.30 3.76 -10.21
C LEU A 145 18.41 2.56 -11.17
N GLY A 146 17.30 2.00 -11.63
CA GLY A 146 17.29 0.80 -12.47
C GLY A 146 17.84 -0.45 -11.75
N HIS A 147 17.71 -0.54 -10.42
CA HIS A 147 18.39 -1.56 -9.64
C HIS A 147 17.42 -2.53 -8.97
N ALA A 148 17.51 -3.80 -9.32
CA ALA A 148 16.67 -4.87 -8.75
C ALA A 148 16.76 -4.99 -7.22
N TRP A 149 17.91 -4.67 -6.58
CA TRP A 149 18.09 -4.81 -5.13
C TRP A 149 17.11 -3.97 -4.31
N ALA A 150 16.77 -2.77 -4.77
CA ALA A 150 15.82 -1.91 -4.05
C ALA A 150 14.40 -2.50 -4.10
N LEU A 151 14.00 -3.08 -5.23
CA LEU A 151 12.73 -3.78 -5.37
C LEU A 151 12.70 -5.08 -4.55
N TRP A 152 13.83 -5.82 -4.45
CA TRP A 152 13.94 -6.96 -3.55
C TRP A 152 13.82 -6.56 -2.08
N LEU A 153 14.38 -5.41 -1.68
CA LEU A 153 14.17 -4.87 -0.33
C LEU A 153 12.71 -4.48 -0.10
N ALA A 154 12.04 -3.89 -1.09
CA ALA A 154 10.60 -3.60 -1.00
C ALA A 154 9.76 -4.89 -0.84
N ALA A 155 10.12 -5.94 -1.57
CA ALA A 155 9.54 -7.28 -1.41
C ALA A 155 9.80 -7.84 0.00
N GLY A 156 11.00 -7.72 0.51
CA GLY A 156 11.39 -8.14 1.86
C GLY A 156 10.61 -7.42 2.95
N VAL A 157 10.45 -6.10 2.86
CA VAL A 157 9.62 -5.29 3.78
C VAL A 157 8.16 -5.75 3.75
N SER A 158 7.61 -6.00 2.56
CA SER A 158 6.24 -6.50 2.41
C SER A 158 6.09 -7.91 2.96
N GLY A 159 7.06 -8.80 2.72
CA GLY A 159 7.09 -10.16 3.26
C GLY A 159 7.18 -10.18 4.79
N LEU A 160 8.03 -9.32 5.37
CA LEU A 160 8.10 -9.15 6.82
C LEU A 160 6.76 -8.68 7.41
N ALA A 161 6.09 -7.74 6.72
CA ALA A 161 4.76 -7.29 7.13
C ALA A 161 3.73 -8.44 7.13
N VAL A 162 3.78 -9.36 6.17
CA VAL A 162 2.92 -10.56 6.16
C VAL A 162 3.18 -11.41 7.40
N ILE A 163 4.46 -11.71 7.71
CA ILE A 163 4.83 -12.53 8.87
C ILE A 163 4.37 -11.89 10.18
N VAL A 164 4.64 -10.59 10.36
CA VAL A 164 4.26 -9.83 11.56
C VAL A 164 2.73 -9.85 11.73
N ARG A 165 1.98 -9.52 10.69
CA ARG A 165 0.50 -9.48 10.74
C ARG A 165 -0.10 -10.86 11.02
N THR A 166 0.41 -11.91 10.38
CA THR A 166 -0.04 -13.28 10.64
C THR A 166 0.24 -13.68 12.09
N SER A 167 1.40 -13.29 12.62
CA SER A 167 1.74 -13.55 14.03
C SER A 167 0.87 -12.78 15.02
N GLN A 168 0.44 -11.55 14.68
CA GLN A 168 -0.50 -10.76 15.49
C GLN A 168 -1.86 -11.45 15.56
N VAL A 169 -2.42 -11.86 14.42
CA VAL A 169 -3.70 -12.60 14.37
C VAL A 169 -3.62 -13.87 15.21
N ALA A 170 -2.55 -14.67 15.06
CA ALA A 170 -2.37 -15.90 15.81
C ALA A 170 -2.23 -15.68 17.34
N ARG A 171 -1.66 -14.56 17.76
CA ARG A 171 -1.56 -14.20 19.19
C ARG A 171 -2.93 -13.81 19.75
N GLU A 172 -3.69 -12.97 19.05
CA GLU A 172 -5.02 -12.55 19.49
C GLU A 172 -5.99 -13.74 19.56
N GLU A 173 -5.91 -14.66 18.60
CA GLU A 173 -6.71 -15.89 18.64
C GLU A 173 -6.41 -16.74 19.89
N ARG A 174 -5.14 -16.94 20.23
CA ARG A 174 -4.75 -17.68 21.45
C ARG A 174 -5.27 -17.01 22.71
N MET A 175 -5.18 -15.68 22.80
CA MET A 175 -5.70 -14.94 23.96
C MET A 175 -7.23 -15.06 24.07
N ALA A 176 -7.94 -14.99 22.94
CA ALA A 176 -9.38 -15.18 22.90
C ALA A 176 -9.80 -16.61 23.31
N GLN A 177 -9.04 -17.63 22.94
CA GLN A 177 -9.28 -19.02 23.36
C GLN A 177 -9.04 -19.22 24.85
N ALA A 178 -7.94 -18.67 25.40
CA ALA A 178 -7.66 -18.73 26.84
C ALA A 178 -8.79 -18.09 27.68
N ALA A 179 -9.23 -16.89 27.26
CA ALA A 179 -10.33 -16.19 27.95
C ALA A 179 -11.67 -16.93 27.90
N ARG A 180 -11.90 -17.79 26.89
CA ARG A 180 -13.09 -18.65 26.81
C ARG A 180 -13.03 -19.85 27.75
N GLN A 181 -11.83 -20.38 28.00
CA GLN A 181 -11.63 -21.53 28.90
C GLN A 181 -11.72 -21.14 30.38
N GLU A 182 -11.47 -19.87 30.71
CA GLU A 182 -11.56 -19.35 32.07
C GLU A 182 -12.99 -18.93 32.49
N ARG A 183 -13.94 -18.95 31.57
CA ARG A 183 -15.36 -18.68 31.91
C ARG A 183 -16.03 -19.98 32.34
N PRO A 184 -16.47 -20.07 33.63
CA PRO A 184 -17.13 -21.25 34.16
C PRO A 184 -18.50 -21.51 33.50
#